data_e9878ef33a40446c7671c3546c1959ed
#
_entry.id   e9878ef33a40446c7671c3546c1959ed
#
_cell.length_a   1.000
_cell.length_b   1.000
_cell.length_c   1.000
_cell.angle_alpha   90.00
_cell.angle_beta   90.00
_cell.angle_gamma   90.00
#
_symmetry.space_group_name_H-M   'P 1'
#
loop_
_entity.id
_entity.type
_entity.pdbx_description
1 polymer ?
#
loop_
_entity_poly.entity_id
_entity_poly.type
_entity_poly.pdbx_seq_one_letter_code
_entity_poly.pdbx_strand_id
1 'polypeptide(L)'
;YNIQGTIIPDLPYEMAQNYEELFKKYNKSNISFVAPTDSEERIKEIVSDAKKFIYMVAYAGITGSGQKEDLSQIIENVRKYSQTPLYIGFGVDENSCKEKAQNVDGVIVGSAFVKHIIDDSLSNSEKIKKISSIAKEIKDKINE
;
A
#
# COMPACT_ATOMS: atom_id res chain seq x y z
N TYR A 1 -7.54 18.69 12.22
CA TYR A 1 -6.97 18.08 11.00
C TYR A 1 -7.98 17.12 10.40
N ASN A 2 -8.11 17.12 9.07
CA ASN A 2 -9.06 16.25 8.36
C ASN A 2 -8.41 14.88 8.04
N ILE A 3 -8.14 14.08 9.09
CA ILE A 3 -7.60 12.72 8.95
C ILE A 3 -8.79 11.78 8.70
N GLN A 4 -8.72 10.94 7.67
CA GLN A 4 -9.79 10.01 7.29
C GLN A 4 -9.59 8.61 7.85
N GLY A 5 -8.35 8.24 8.16
CA GLY A 5 -8.00 6.92 8.70
C GLY A 5 -6.55 6.85 9.13
N THR A 6 -6.18 5.69 9.63
CA THR A 6 -4.83 5.38 10.10
C THR A 6 -4.26 4.18 9.35
N ILE A 7 -2.96 4.22 9.12
CA ILE A 7 -2.16 3.11 8.64
C ILE A 7 -1.23 2.72 9.78
N ILE A 8 -1.46 1.55 10.39
CA ILE A 8 -0.71 1.06 11.55
C ILE A 8 -0.15 -0.32 11.21
N PRO A 9 1.07 -0.41 10.62
CA PRO A 9 1.61 -1.65 10.08
C PRO A 9 1.85 -2.75 11.12
N ASP A 10 2.08 -2.40 12.36
CA ASP A 10 2.35 -3.30 13.48
C ASP A 10 1.12 -3.56 14.37
N LEU A 11 -0.08 -3.23 13.89
CA LEU A 11 -1.34 -3.55 14.55
C LEU A 11 -2.01 -4.74 13.83
N PRO A 12 -1.87 -5.99 14.33
CA PRO A 12 -2.53 -7.15 13.75
C PRO A 12 -4.06 -6.99 13.72
N TYR A 13 -4.70 -7.64 12.76
CA TYR A 13 -6.16 -7.55 12.56
C TYR A 13 -6.94 -7.85 13.84
N GLU A 14 -6.59 -8.90 14.58
CA GLU A 14 -7.25 -9.30 15.82
C GLU A 14 -7.15 -8.22 16.91
N MET A 15 -6.02 -7.54 16.97
CA MET A 15 -5.83 -6.43 17.91
C MET A 15 -6.56 -5.16 17.46
N ALA A 16 -6.63 -4.93 16.15
CA ALA A 16 -7.35 -3.78 15.57
C ALA A 16 -8.85 -3.82 15.89
N GLN A 17 -9.45 -5.01 16.00
CA GLN A 17 -10.85 -5.20 16.36
C GLN A 17 -11.20 -4.57 17.73
N ASN A 18 -10.26 -4.55 18.68
CA ASN A 18 -10.47 -3.92 19.98
C ASN A 18 -10.65 -2.40 19.90
N TYR A 19 -10.26 -1.79 18.79
CA TYR A 19 -10.36 -0.34 18.56
C TYR A 19 -11.49 0.04 17.58
N GLU A 20 -12.27 -0.93 17.09
CA GLU A 20 -13.30 -0.66 16.08
C GLU A 20 -14.32 0.38 16.54
N GLU A 21 -14.81 0.27 17.78
CA GLU A 21 -15.76 1.23 18.36
C GLU A 21 -15.16 2.64 18.47
N LEU A 22 -13.85 2.73 18.74
CA LEU A 22 -13.15 4.02 18.77
C LEU A 22 -13.10 4.65 17.38
N PHE A 23 -12.76 3.87 16.34
CA PHE A 23 -12.77 4.33 14.97
C PHE A 23 -14.15 4.77 14.50
N LYS A 24 -15.20 3.99 14.82
CA LYS A 24 -16.61 4.34 14.55
C LYS A 24 -17.00 5.65 15.22
N LYS A 25 -16.70 5.80 16.52
CA LYS A 25 -17.01 6.99 17.31
C LYS A 25 -16.48 8.28 16.67
N TYR A 26 -15.29 8.24 16.08
CA TYR A 26 -14.66 9.40 15.45
C TYR A 26 -14.84 9.44 13.93
N ASN A 27 -15.67 8.56 13.38
CA ASN A 27 -15.85 8.41 11.92
C ASN A 27 -14.51 8.28 11.16
N LYS A 28 -13.63 7.44 11.68
CA LYS A 28 -12.31 7.11 11.11
C LYS A 28 -12.26 5.64 10.70
N SER A 29 -11.22 5.27 9.99
CA SER A 29 -10.99 3.87 9.61
C SER A 29 -9.55 3.48 9.92
N ASN A 30 -9.36 2.27 10.40
CA ASN A 30 -8.05 1.63 10.29
C ASN A 30 -7.95 0.95 8.94
N ILE A 31 -6.83 1.10 8.24
CA ILE A 31 -6.61 0.49 6.93
C ILE A 31 -6.19 -0.97 7.15
N SER A 32 -6.88 -1.88 6.48
CA SER A 32 -6.59 -3.31 6.53
C SER A 32 -5.36 -3.64 5.72
N PHE A 33 -4.51 -4.52 6.27
CA PHE A 33 -3.31 -5.02 5.61
C PHE A 33 -3.50 -6.47 5.20
N VAL A 34 -2.98 -6.82 4.02
CA VAL A 34 -2.83 -8.20 3.56
C VAL A 34 -1.41 -8.43 3.07
N ALA A 35 -0.90 -9.63 3.27
CA ALA A 35 0.44 -10.02 2.87
C ALA A 35 0.42 -11.35 2.11
N PRO A 36 1.42 -11.64 1.24
CA PRO A 36 1.50 -12.90 0.50
C PRO A 36 1.59 -14.14 1.40
N THR A 37 1.96 -13.95 2.66
CA THR A 37 2.02 -15.03 3.66
C THR A 37 0.69 -15.34 4.33
N ASP A 38 -0.35 -14.54 4.07
CA ASP A 38 -1.67 -14.79 4.66
C ASP A 38 -2.38 -15.93 3.93
N SER A 39 -3.04 -16.82 4.71
CA SER A 39 -3.92 -17.84 4.15
C SER A 39 -5.19 -17.21 3.54
N GLU A 40 -5.88 -17.96 2.68
CA GLU A 40 -7.14 -17.50 2.09
C GLU A 40 -8.18 -17.17 3.17
N GLU A 41 -8.29 -18.02 4.22
CA GLU A 41 -9.21 -17.80 5.33
C GLU A 41 -8.90 -16.50 6.06
N ARG A 42 -7.61 -16.23 6.32
CA ARG A 42 -7.16 -15.01 6.96
C ARG A 42 -7.43 -13.77 6.09
N ILE A 43 -7.17 -13.85 4.80
CA ILE A 43 -7.51 -12.78 3.85
C ILE A 43 -9.00 -12.48 3.90
N LYS A 44 -9.85 -13.51 3.85
CA LYS A 44 -11.31 -13.36 3.94
C LYS A 44 -11.73 -12.61 5.20
N GLU A 45 -11.18 -12.96 6.36
CA GLU A 45 -11.47 -12.25 7.62
C GLU A 45 -11.06 -10.79 7.55
N ILE A 46 -9.81 -10.50 7.15
CA ILE A 46 -9.25 -9.16 7.09
C ILE A 46 -10.04 -8.25 6.14
N VAL A 47 -10.44 -8.75 4.97
CA VAL A 47 -11.03 -7.90 3.93
C VAL A 47 -12.55 -7.77 4.03
N SER A 48 -13.23 -8.61 4.83
CA SER A 48 -14.69 -8.56 5.01
C SER A 48 -15.16 -7.21 5.54
N ASP A 49 -14.39 -6.60 6.45
CA ASP A 49 -14.68 -5.32 7.10
C ASP A 49 -13.82 -4.17 6.58
N ALA A 50 -13.04 -4.40 5.53
CA ALA A 50 -12.11 -3.41 5.01
C ALA A 50 -12.83 -2.15 4.52
N LYS A 51 -12.30 -0.99 4.90
CA LYS A 51 -12.85 0.33 4.57
C LYS A 51 -11.80 1.17 3.88
N LYS A 52 -12.26 2.06 2.99
CA LYS A 52 -11.44 3.00 2.22
C LYS A 52 -10.58 2.30 1.17
N PHE A 53 -9.57 1.53 1.59
CA PHE A 53 -8.75 0.68 0.74
C PHE A 53 -8.09 -0.43 1.56
N ILE A 54 -7.60 -1.44 0.89
CA ILE A 54 -6.79 -2.53 1.44
C ILE A 54 -5.34 -2.26 1.04
N TYR A 55 -4.43 -2.33 2.01
CA TYR A 55 -3.00 -2.20 1.78
C TYR A 55 -2.38 -3.58 1.58
N MET A 56 -1.98 -3.91 0.37
CA MET A 56 -1.21 -5.12 0.10
C MET A 56 0.28 -4.83 0.28
N VAL A 57 0.88 -5.54 1.23
CA VAL A 57 2.33 -5.48 1.46
C VAL A 57 3.01 -6.38 0.44
N ALA A 58 3.65 -5.78 -0.59
CA ALA A 58 4.57 -6.54 -1.42
C ALA A 58 5.93 -6.54 -0.74
N TYR A 59 6.45 -7.69 -0.37
CA TYR A 59 7.87 -7.76 -0.03
C TYR A 59 8.65 -7.32 -1.28
N ALA A 60 9.46 -6.28 -1.13
CA ALA A 60 10.53 -6.05 -2.08
C ALA A 60 11.37 -7.33 -2.03
N GLY A 61 11.25 -8.16 -3.07
CA GLY A 61 11.84 -9.48 -3.09
C GLY A 61 13.24 -9.43 -2.52
N ILE A 62 13.58 -10.43 -1.72
CA ILE A 62 14.93 -10.58 -1.20
C ILE A 62 15.85 -10.52 -2.42
N THR A 63 16.55 -9.41 -2.55
CA THR A 63 17.54 -9.20 -3.58
C THR A 63 18.55 -10.35 -3.47
N GLY A 64 18.42 -11.36 -4.33
CA GLY A 64 19.31 -12.51 -4.31
C GLY A 64 18.76 -13.78 -4.92
N SER A 65 17.45 -14.00 -4.97
CA SER A 65 16.87 -15.24 -5.53
C SER A 65 16.42 -15.14 -6.99
N GLY A 66 16.35 -13.94 -7.56
CA GLY A 66 15.92 -13.74 -8.96
C GLY A 66 14.48 -14.15 -9.26
N GLN A 67 13.72 -14.61 -8.27
CA GLN A 67 12.32 -14.96 -8.44
C GLN A 67 11.45 -13.74 -8.21
N LYS A 68 10.64 -13.39 -9.21
CA LYS A 68 9.57 -12.42 -9.08
C LYS A 68 8.50 -13.02 -8.16
N GLU A 69 8.06 -12.25 -7.19
CA GLU A 69 6.94 -12.65 -6.33
C GLU A 69 5.66 -12.66 -7.18
N ASP A 70 5.03 -13.80 -7.30
CA ASP A 70 3.72 -13.91 -7.95
C ASP A 70 2.63 -13.52 -6.94
N LEU A 71 2.07 -12.34 -7.12
CA LEU A 71 1.00 -11.80 -6.28
C LEU A 71 -0.40 -12.17 -6.77
N SER A 72 -0.53 -12.92 -7.86
CA SER A 72 -1.81 -13.22 -8.50
C SER A 72 -2.77 -13.89 -7.53
N GLN A 73 -2.30 -14.89 -6.77
CA GLN A 73 -3.15 -15.64 -5.84
C GLN A 73 -3.71 -14.77 -4.70
N ILE A 74 -2.90 -13.89 -4.13
CA ILE A 74 -3.39 -13.00 -3.07
C ILE A 74 -4.38 -11.97 -3.63
N ILE A 75 -4.13 -11.44 -4.82
CA ILE A 75 -5.06 -10.52 -5.48
C ILE A 75 -6.40 -11.20 -5.76
N GLU A 76 -6.38 -12.43 -6.29
CA GLU A 76 -7.59 -13.21 -6.52
C GLU A 76 -8.36 -13.47 -5.21
N ASN A 77 -7.67 -13.85 -4.15
CA ASN A 77 -8.29 -14.08 -2.85
C ASN A 77 -8.92 -12.81 -2.28
N VAL A 78 -8.25 -11.65 -2.38
CA VAL A 78 -8.82 -10.37 -1.97
C VAL A 78 -10.07 -10.04 -2.79
N ARG A 79 -10.01 -10.16 -4.12
CA ARG A 79 -11.13 -9.85 -5.03
C ARG A 79 -12.33 -10.78 -4.86
N LYS A 80 -12.09 -12.03 -4.43
CA LYS A 80 -13.16 -13.00 -4.13
C LYS A 80 -14.04 -12.55 -2.97
N TYR A 81 -13.47 -11.85 -1.97
CA TYR A 81 -14.16 -11.53 -0.73
C TYR A 81 -14.40 -10.02 -0.54
N SER A 82 -13.80 -9.13 -1.34
CA SER A 82 -13.98 -7.68 -1.18
C SER A 82 -13.92 -6.95 -2.52
N GLN A 83 -14.74 -5.89 -2.62
CA GLN A 83 -14.69 -4.89 -3.70
C GLN A 83 -13.97 -3.60 -3.26
N THR A 84 -13.46 -3.57 -2.03
CA THR A 84 -12.70 -2.43 -1.52
C THR A 84 -11.43 -2.24 -2.35
N PRO A 85 -11.06 -1.01 -2.75
CA PRO A 85 -9.87 -0.76 -3.54
C PRO A 85 -8.63 -1.39 -2.91
N LEU A 86 -7.82 -2.07 -3.74
CA LEU A 86 -6.59 -2.75 -3.33
C LEU A 86 -5.39 -1.95 -3.82
N TYR A 87 -4.58 -1.45 -2.90
CA TYR A 87 -3.35 -0.72 -3.20
C TYR A 87 -2.13 -1.50 -2.75
N ILE A 88 -1.13 -1.56 -3.63
CA ILE A 88 0.14 -2.22 -3.34
C ILE A 88 1.17 -1.21 -2.85
N GLY A 89 1.88 -1.55 -1.78
CA GLY A 89 2.97 -0.76 -1.23
C GLY A 89 4.23 -1.60 -0.98
N PHE A 90 5.28 -0.93 -0.53
CA PHE A 90 6.65 -1.42 -0.35
C PHE A 90 7.43 -1.62 -1.66
N GLY A 91 8.58 -0.96 -1.72
CA GLY A 91 9.50 -1.04 -2.85
C GLY A 91 8.92 -0.57 -4.18
N VAL A 92 7.92 0.32 -4.14
CA VAL A 92 7.38 0.95 -5.34
C VAL A 92 8.17 2.21 -5.64
N ASP A 93 8.68 2.29 -6.85
CA ASP A 93 9.40 3.43 -7.41
C ASP A 93 9.05 3.60 -8.90
N GLU A 94 9.71 4.54 -9.55
CA GLU A 94 9.52 4.86 -10.97
C GLU A 94 9.85 3.70 -11.92
N ASN A 95 10.63 2.71 -11.49
CA ASN A 95 11.05 1.57 -12.32
C ASN A 95 10.10 0.37 -12.14
N SER A 96 9.59 0.17 -10.93
CA SER A 96 8.78 -0.99 -10.55
C SER A 96 7.26 -0.74 -10.58
N CYS A 97 6.83 0.52 -10.65
CA CYS A 97 5.42 0.90 -10.49
C CYS A 97 4.50 0.26 -11.54
N LYS A 98 4.90 0.20 -12.81
CA LYS A 98 4.07 -0.36 -13.89
C LYS A 98 3.80 -1.85 -13.69
N GLU A 99 4.81 -2.61 -13.30
CA GLU A 99 4.66 -4.05 -13.01
C GLU A 99 3.81 -4.27 -11.76
N LYS A 100 4.10 -3.53 -10.68
CA LYS A 100 3.38 -3.65 -9.41
C LYS A 100 1.94 -3.16 -9.46
N ALA A 101 1.60 -2.25 -10.37
CA ALA A 101 0.24 -1.78 -10.54
C ALA A 101 -0.69 -2.78 -11.26
N GLN A 102 -0.17 -3.90 -11.75
CA GLN A 102 -0.98 -4.87 -12.47
C GLN A 102 -2.02 -5.52 -11.54
N ASN A 103 -3.28 -5.51 -11.98
CA ASN A 103 -4.43 -6.13 -11.29
C ASN A 103 -4.77 -5.51 -9.91
N VAL A 104 -4.19 -4.36 -9.54
CA VAL A 104 -4.55 -3.58 -8.35
C VAL A 104 -5.10 -2.20 -8.73
N ASP A 105 -5.72 -1.50 -7.79
CA ASP A 105 -6.35 -0.19 -8.06
C ASP A 105 -5.37 0.97 -7.94
N GLY A 106 -4.17 0.73 -7.42
CA GLY A 106 -3.15 1.75 -7.31
C GLY A 106 -1.91 1.32 -6.53
N VAL A 107 -0.98 2.26 -6.42
CA VAL A 107 0.30 2.04 -5.74
C VAL A 107 0.50 3.04 -4.60
N ILE A 108 1.22 2.62 -3.56
CA ILE A 108 1.61 3.46 -2.43
C ILE A 108 3.13 3.62 -2.49
N VAL A 109 3.57 4.87 -2.62
CA VAL A 109 4.98 5.24 -2.80
C VAL A 109 5.46 5.98 -1.56
N GLY A 110 6.47 5.44 -0.89
CA GLY A 110 7.06 6.03 0.31
C GLY A 110 8.53 6.35 0.12
N SER A 111 9.39 5.35 0.19
CA SER A 111 10.85 5.49 0.22
C SER A 111 11.42 6.28 -0.97
N ALA A 112 10.81 6.15 -2.16
CA ALA A 112 11.20 6.88 -3.34
C ALA A 112 11.06 8.41 -3.17
N PHE A 113 10.12 8.88 -2.35
CA PHE A 113 9.98 10.29 -2.02
C PHE A 113 10.82 10.69 -0.81
N VAL A 114 10.82 9.86 0.25
CA VAL A 114 11.54 10.14 1.50
C VAL A 114 13.02 10.38 1.25
N LYS A 115 13.67 9.59 0.37
CA LYS A 115 15.08 9.77 0.03
C LYS A 115 15.41 11.20 -0.44
N HIS A 116 14.48 11.89 -1.11
CA HIS A 116 14.67 13.27 -1.55
C HIS A 116 14.31 14.30 -0.47
N ILE A 117 13.37 13.94 0.43
CA ILE A 117 12.99 14.82 1.55
C ILE A 117 14.17 14.98 2.52
N ILE A 118 14.88 13.89 2.81
CA ILE A 118 15.99 13.86 3.76
C ILE A 118 17.36 14.23 3.15
N ASP A 119 17.42 14.50 1.87
CA ASP A 119 18.67 14.85 1.18
C ASP A 119 19.05 16.31 1.48
N ASP A 120 20.00 16.51 2.38
CA ASP A 120 20.46 17.82 2.82
C ASP A 120 21.28 18.58 1.74
N SER A 121 21.70 17.91 0.66
CA SER A 121 22.37 18.55 -0.47
C SER A 121 21.42 19.34 -1.38
N LEU A 122 20.10 19.11 -1.25
CA LEU A 122 19.06 19.73 -2.06
C LEU A 122 18.36 20.87 -1.33
N SER A 123 18.14 21.97 -2.02
CA SER A 123 17.23 23.01 -1.57
C SER A 123 15.77 22.53 -1.56
N ASN A 124 14.91 23.17 -0.77
CA ASN A 124 13.49 22.82 -0.74
C ASN A 124 12.81 22.88 -2.12
N SER A 125 13.22 23.84 -2.96
CA SER A 125 12.69 23.96 -4.33
C SER A 125 13.08 22.76 -5.20
N GLU A 126 14.32 22.29 -5.08
CA GLU A 126 14.80 21.09 -5.82
C GLU A 126 14.13 19.81 -5.31
N LYS A 127 13.96 19.66 -3.99
CA LYS A 127 13.20 18.55 -3.39
C LYS A 127 11.79 18.47 -3.97
N ILE A 128 11.06 19.58 -3.96
CA ILE A 128 9.70 19.66 -4.50
C ILE A 128 9.68 19.30 -5.99
N LYS A 129 10.59 19.84 -6.79
CA LYS A 129 10.66 19.54 -8.23
C LYS A 129 10.91 18.05 -8.48
N LYS A 130 11.88 17.45 -7.79
CA LYS A 130 12.19 16.01 -7.93
C LYS A 130 11.01 15.13 -7.55
N ILE A 131 10.40 15.35 -6.38
CA ILE A 131 9.26 14.57 -5.91
C ILE A 131 8.07 14.71 -6.86
N SER A 132 7.77 15.92 -7.32
CA SER A 132 6.68 16.16 -8.27
C SER A 132 6.91 15.47 -9.61
N SER A 133 8.17 15.47 -10.10
CA SER A 133 8.53 14.77 -11.34
C SER A 133 8.35 13.27 -11.22
N ILE A 134 8.85 12.66 -10.14
CA ILE A 134 8.72 11.22 -9.88
C ILE A 134 7.25 10.84 -9.70
N ALA A 135 6.47 11.63 -8.95
CA ALA A 135 5.05 11.36 -8.76
C ALA A 135 4.28 11.40 -10.08
N LYS A 136 4.59 12.35 -10.96
CA LYS A 136 3.99 12.44 -12.29
C LYS A 136 4.39 11.24 -13.15
N GLU A 137 5.67 10.90 -13.20
CA GLU A 137 6.18 9.76 -13.98
C GLU A 137 5.50 8.44 -13.55
N ILE A 138 5.42 8.19 -12.23
CA ILE A 138 4.74 7.00 -11.70
C ILE A 138 3.27 7.01 -12.12
N LYS A 139 2.58 8.14 -11.96
CA LYS A 139 1.18 8.26 -12.32
C LYS A 139 0.92 8.03 -13.81
N ASP A 140 1.77 8.55 -14.66
CA ASP A 140 1.66 8.37 -16.11
C ASP A 140 1.86 6.88 -16.47
N LYS A 141 2.89 6.22 -15.91
CA LYS A 141 3.20 4.82 -16.17
C LYS A 141 2.14 3.81 -15.71
N ILE A 142 1.44 4.10 -14.60
CA ILE A 142 0.39 3.19 -14.09
C ILE A 142 -0.96 3.40 -14.77
N ASN A 143 -1.14 4.48 -15.53
CA ASN A 143 -2.36 4.78 -16.28
C ASN A 143 -2.25 4.46 -17.79
N GLU A 144 -1.09 4.00 -18.26
CA GLU A 144 -0.87 3.47 -19.61
C GLU A 144 -1.40 2.03 -19.76
#